data_c1b0274a1c507116ca2c7ad1e8a82ed1
#
_entry.id   c1b0274a1c507116ca2c7ad1e8a82ed1
#
_cell.length_a   1.000
_cell.length_b   1.000
_cell.length_c   1.000
_cell.angle_alpha   90.00
_cell.angle_beta   90.00
_cell.angle_gamma   90.00
#
_symmetry.space_group_name_H-M   'P 1'
#
loop_
_entity.id
_entity.type
_entity.pdbx_description
1 polymer ?
#
loop_
_entity_poly.entity_id
_entity_poly.type
_entity_poly.pdbx_seq_one_letter_code
_entity_poly.pdbx_strand_id
1 'polypeptide(L)'
;FEGQLIHPQFWNNKIDYSNKKIIVIGSGATAITLVPAIAEKAKHVVMLQRSPSYVVSRPSEDSINKFLRKFLPIKVTYFLIRWKNILWQSYTFFLAKKFPKKIKEGILELLKDELGPEYNIQKHFTPSYKPWDQRMCLVPDSDLFKAINTNKASVVTDKVKQFESDGILLKSGEKITADIIITATGIELNSLNDIDVTLDNIKINAHERLTYKGMMLSGVPNFALSFGYVNASWTLRADLTCEYVCRLINLMDKKGVNCCAPIDCLLYTSDAADDRIC
;
A
#
# COMPACT_ATOMS: atom_id res chain seq x y z
N PHE A 1 -16.77 -24.10 0.68
CA PHE A 1 -16.01 -24.08 1.92
C PHE A 1 -16.97 -23.90 3.09
N GLU A 2 -16.91 -24.80 4.04
CA GLU A 2 -17.84 -24.81 5.19
C GLU A 2 -17.32 -23.96 6.37
N GLY A 3 -16.07 -23.56 6.34
CA GLY A 3 -15.50 -22.63 7.32
C GLY A 3 -15.90 -21.17 7.02
N GLN A 4 -15.26 -20.24 7.73
CA GLN A 4 -15.54 -18.82 7.58
C GLN A 4 -14.71 -18.20 6.43
N LEU A 5 -15.38 -17.54 5.47
CA LEU A 5 -14.74 -16.79 4.39
C LEU A 5 -14.84 -15.29 4.70
N ILE A 6 -13.71 -14.58 4.70
CA ILE A 6 -13.63 -13.17 5.09
C ILE A 6 -12.90 -12.38 4.01
N HIS A 7 -13.44 -11.20 3.65
CA HIS A 7 -12.72 -10.21 2.89
C HIS A 7 -12.28 -9.07 3.83
N PRO A 8 -10.99 -8.65 3.82
CA PRO A 8 -10.46 -7.67 4.78
C PRO A 8 -11.16 -6.30 4.74
N GLN A 9 -11.74 -5.92 3.60
CA GLN A 9 -12.52 -4.69 3.47
C GLN A 9 -13.77 -4.67 4.36
N PHE A 10 -14.31 -5.86 4.66
CA PHE A 10 -15.51 -6.03 5.49
C PHE A 10 -15.15 -6.72 6.83
N TRP A 11 -14.00 -6.34 7.39
CA TRP A 11 -13.51 -6.93 8.63
C TRP A 11 -14.47 -6.67 9.79
N ASN A 12 -14.80 -7.74 10.52
CA ASN A 12 -15.64 -7.64 11.71
C ASN A 12 -14.79 -7.96 12.95
N ASN A 13 -14.74 -7.03 13.90
CA ASN A 13 -13.97 -7.17 15.14
C ASN A 13 -14.46 -8.31 16.07
N LYS A 14 -15.64 -8.91 15.78
CA LYS A 14 -16.17 -10.06 16.51
C LYS A 14 -15.64 -11.41 16.02
N ILE A 15 -14.80 -11.41 14.99
CA ILE A 15 -14.22 -12.64 14.44
C ILE A 15 -13.26 -13.24 15.48
N ASP A 16 -13.56 -14.45 15.94
CA ASP A 16 -12.64 -15.22 16.78
C ASP A 16 -11.77 -16.11 15.91
N TYR A 17 -10.51 -15.75 15.83
CA TYR A 17 -9.46 -16.50 15.12
C TYR A 17 -8.48 -17.20 16.05
N SER A 18 -8.75 -17.21 17.36
CA SER A 18 -7.88 -17.84 18.37
C SER A 18 -7.82 -19.35 18.16
N ASN A 19 -6.60 -19.90 18.16
CA ASN A 19 -6.32 -21.33 17.95
C ASN A 19 -6.87 -21.92 16.63
N LYS A 20 -7.19 -21.08 15.63
CA LYS A 20 -7.68 -21.49 14.31
C LYS A 20 -6.55 -21.63 13.30
N LYS A 21 -6.73 -22.55 12.34
CA LYS A 21 -5.91 -22.62 11.12
C LYS A 21 -6.46 -21.63 10.11
N ILE A 22 -5.62 -20.75 9.62
CA ILE A 22 -6.06 -19.64 8.76
C ILE A 22 -5.26 -19.63 7.46
N ILE A 23 -5.95 -19.46 6.33
CA ILE A 23 -5.31 -19.17 5.05
C ILE A 23 -5.57 -17.71 4.72
N VAL A 24 -4.51 -16.95 4.45
CA VAL A 24 -4.59 -15.59 3.90
C VAL A 24 -4.16 -15.63 2.44
N ILE A 25 -5.10 -15.42 1.51
CA ILE A 25 -4.84 -15.44 0.08
C ILE A 25 -4.39 -14.06 -0.37
N GLY A 26 -3.13 -13.94 -0.78
CA GLY A 26 -2.53 -12.70 -1.28
C GLY A 26 -1.09 -12.52 -0.80
N SER A 27 -0.37 -11.60 -1.46
CA SER A 27 1.01 -11.20 -1.10
C SER A 27 1.19 -9.68 -1.09
N GLY A 28 0.09 -8.93 -1.14
CA GLY A 28 0.10 -7.47 -1.07
C GLY A 28 0.18 -6.95 0.36
N ALA A 29 0.15 -5.62 0.50
CA ALA A 29 0.28 -4.95 1.80
C ALA A 29 -0.70 -5.48 2.86
N THR A 30 -1.95 -5.77 2.48
CA THR A 30 -2.97 -6.30 3.38
C THR A 30 -2.56 -7.67 3.94
N ALA A 31 -2.14 -8.61 3.08
CA ALA A 31 -1.72 -9.94 3.52
C ALA A 31 -0.47 -9.87 4.42
N ILE A 32 0.53 -9.09 4.00
CA ILE A 32 1.80 -8.91 4.73
C ILE A 32 1.56 -8.34 6.15
N THR A 33 0.57 -7.47 6.30
CA THR A 33 0.22 -6.89 7.61
C THR A 33 -0.67 -7.81 8.45
N LEU A 34 -1.63 -8.49 7.82
CA LEU A 34 -2.56 -9.37 8.53
C LEU A 34 -1.89 -10.63 9.07
N VAL A 35 -1.00 -11.24 8.29
CA VAL A 35 -0.38 -12.53 8.67
C VAL A 35 0.31 -12.46 10.02
N PRO A 36 1.26 -11.54 10.31
CA PRO A 36 1.90 -11.48 11.62
C PRO A 36 0.91 -11.13 12.73
N ALA A 37 -0.02 -10.18 12.51
CA ALA A 37 -0.98 -9.76 13.51
C ALA A 37 -1.94 -10.91 13.92
N ILE A 38 -2.40 -11.72 12.97
CA ILE A 38 -3.27 -12.86 13.24
C ILE A 38 -2.47 -14.01 13.86
N ALA A 39 -1.22 -14.21 13.44
CA ALA A 39 -0.37 -15.30 13.92
C ALA A 39 -0.08 -15.24 15.44
N GLU A 40 -0.28 -14.09 16.08
CA GLU A 40 -0.14 -13.96 17.54
C GLU A 40 -1.11 -14.89 18.29
N LYS A 41 -2.35 -15.03 17.82
CA LYS A 41 -3.44 -15.75 18.48
C LYS A 41 -3.88 -17.00 17.73
N ALA A 42 -3.66 -17.06 16.42
CA ALA A 42 -4.01 -18.21 15.59
C ALA A 42 -3.16 -19.43 15.93
N LYS A 43 -3.67 -20.62 15.62
CA LYS A 43 -2.90 -21.85 15.70
C LYS A 43 -1.77 -21.87 14.68
N HIS A 44 -2.08 -21.50 13.44
CA HIS A 44 -1.14 -21.37 12.33
C HIS A 44 -1.77 -20.56 11.20
N VAL A 45 -0.97 -19.72 10.54
CA VAL A 45 -1.41 -18.90 9.42
C VAL A 45 -0.62 -19.25 8.17
N VAL A 46 -1.30 -19.62 7.09
CA VAL A 46 -0.70 -19.86 5.78
C VAL A 46 -0.92 -18.64 4.90
N MET A 47 0.14 -17.96 4.50
CA MET A 47 0.09 -16.95 3.44
C MET A 47 0.16 -17.65 2.09
N LEU A 48 -0.97 -17.74 1.40
CA LEU A 48 -1.08 -18.35 0.08
C LEU A 48 -0.98 -17.27 -0.99
N GLN A 49 0.05 -17.34 -1.82
CA GLN A 49 0.28 -16.37 -2.88
C GLN A 49 0.42 -17.03 -4.25
N ARG A 50 -0.11 -16.38 -5.29
CA ARG A 50 0.07 -16.81 -6.67
C ARG A 50 1.47 -16.53 -7.19
N SER A 51 2.03 -15.40 -6.79
CA SER A 51 3.36 -14.92 -7.16
C SER A 51 3.96 -14.09 -6.03
N PRO A 52 5.28 -14.13 -5.83
CA PRO A 52 5.95 -13.34 -4.81
C PRO A 52 5.82 -11.83 -5.04
N SER A 53 5.89 -11.08 -3.93
CA SER A 53 6.09 -9.62 -3.92
C SER A 53 7.42 -9.29 -3.27
N TYR A 54 8.00 -8.11 -3.58
CA TYR A 54 9.14 -7.61 -2.81
C TYR A 54 8.69 -7.22 -1.40
N VAL A 55 9.36 -7.79 -0.42
CA VAL A 55 9.12 -7.52 1.01
C VAL A 55 10.43 -7.10 1.64
N VAL A 56 10.42 -6.01 2.38
CA VAL A 56 11.63 -5.45 3.04
C VAL A 56 11.30 -5.10 4.47
N SER A 57 12.12 -5.55 5.40
CA SER A 57 12.03 -5.14 6.81
C SER A 57 12.52 -3.71 6.99
N ARG A 58 11.82 -2.97 7.84
CA ARG A 58 12.22 -1.62 8.27
C ARG A 58 11.89 -1.44 9.74
N PRO A 59 12.77 -0.80 10.51
CA PRO A 59 12.44 -0.40 11.88
C PRO A 59 11.19 0.49 11.90
N SER A 60 10.29 0.24 12.83
CA SER A 60 9.09 1.06 13.06
C SER A 60 9.43 2.47 13.54
N GLU A 61 10.59 2.62 14.18
CA GLU A 61 11.08 3.87 14.73
C GLU A 61 12.41 4.30 14.11
N ASP A 62 12.52 5.58 13.78
CA ASP A 62 13.75 6.18 13.25
C ASP A 62 14.71 6.54 14.41
N SER A 63 15.80 5.78 14.56
CA SER A 63 16.80 5.99 15.62
C SER A 63 17.45 7.38 15.55
N ILE A 64 17.64 7.94 14.34
CA ILE A 64 18.18 9.29 14.15
C ILE A 64 17.18 10.31 14.68
N ASN A 65 15.89 10.12 14.44
CA ASN A 65 14.84 10.97 14.99
C ASN A 65 14.86 10.94 16.52
N LYS A 66 14.92 9.75 17.13
CA LYS A 66 15.03 9.61 18.59
C LYS A 66 16.25 10.32 19.15
N PHE A 67 17.39 10.20 18.48
CA PHE A 67 18.63 10.86 18.90
C PHE A 67 18.52 12.39 18.80
N LEU A 68 18.09 12.91 17.65
CA LEU A 68 17.98 14.36 17.43
C LEU A 68 16.96 15.04 18.37
N ARG A 69 15.86 14.35 18.72
CA ARG A 69 14.86 14.87 19.66
C ARG A 69 15.39 15.12 21.08
N LYS A 70 16.52 14.53 21.44
CA LYS A 70 17.16 14.79 22.74
C LYS A 70 17.85 16.15 22.80
N PHE A 71 18.25 16.71 21.65
CA PHE A 71 19.07 17.91 21.57
C PHE A 71 18.43 19.06 20.80
N LEU A 72 17.47 18.79 19.95
CA LEU A 72 16.86 19.78 19.07
C LEU A 72 15.36 19.93 19.29
N PRO A 73 14.82 21.15 19.10
CA PRO A 73 13.38 21.38 19.10
C PRO A 73 12.65 20.53 18.09
N ILE A 74 11.41 20.14 18.41
CA ILE A 74 10.61 19.20 17.59
C ILE A 74 10.45 19.66 16.14
N LYS A 75 10.26 20.96 15.89
CA LYS A 75 10.12 21.54 14.54
C LYS A 75 11.38 21.39 13.70
N VAL A 76 12.55 21.60 14.30
CA VAL A 76 13.85 21.47 13.62
C VAL A 76 14.13 20.00 13.33
N THR A 77 13.91 19.13 14.32
CA THR A 77 14.06 17.68 14.13
C THR A 77 13.15 17.17 13.01
N TYR A 78 11.87 17.58 13.02
CA TYR A 78 10.92 17.20 11.95
C TYR A 78 11.43 17.63 10.58
N PHE A 79 11.89 18.87 10.43
CA PHE A 79 12.42 19.36 9.14
C PHE A 79 13.62 18.54 8.67
N LEU A 80 14.60 18.29 9.54
CA LEU A 80 15.80 17.52 9.17
C LEU A 80 15.46 16.07 8.80
N ILE A 81 14.62 15.40 9.58
CA ILE A 81 14.22 14.01 9.33
C ILE A 81 13.38 13.91 8.07
N ARG A 82 12.48 14.86 7.83
CA ARG A 82 11.67 14.91 6.60
C ARG A 82 12.57 14.97 5.36
N TRP A 83 13.52 15.91 5.32
CA TRP A 83 14.44 16.03 4.19
C TRP A 83 15.37 14.83 4.04
N LYS A 84 15.90 14.32 5.14
CA LYS A 84 16.68 13.06 5.13
C LYS A 84 15.87 11.94 4.45
N ASN A 85 14.63 11.75 4.83
CA ASN A 85 13.80 10.67 4.31
C ASN A 85 13.42 10.89 2.83
N ILE A 86 13.11 12.13 2.43
CA ILE A 86 12.83 12.46 1.02
C ILE A 86 14.06 12.15 0.15
N LEU A 87 15.23 12.67 0.54
CA LEU A 87 16.47 12.46 -0.22
C LEU A 87 16.87 10.99 -0.28
N TRP A 88 16.75 10.28 0.83
CA TRP A 88 17.05 8.84 0.90
C TRP A 88 16.12 8.01 0.02
N GLN A 89 14.81 8.27 0.07
CA GLN A 89 13.84 7.57 -0.78
C GLN A 89 14.07 7.87 -2.27
N SER A 90 14.31 9.13 -2.60
CA SER A 90 14.60 9.52 -3.98
C SER A 90 15.88 8.86 -4.51
N TYR A 91 16.92 8.82 -3.68
CA TYR A 91 18.18 8.18 -4.02
C TYR A 91 18.05 6.66 -4.19
N THR A 92 17.35 5.98 -3.27
CA THR A 92 17.11 4.53 -3.37
C THR A 92 16.25 4.18 -4.58
N PHE A 93 15.24 5.01 -4.89
CA PHE A 93 14.44 4.85 -6.11
C PHE A 93 15.28 5.03 -7.38
N PHE A 94 16.12 6.06 -7.43
CA PHE A 94 17.05 6.28 -8.55
C PHE A 94 17.98 5.09 -8.75
N LEU A 95 18.58 4.58 -7.67
CA LEU A 95 19.44 3.40 -7.73
C LEU A 95 18.69 2.16 -8.22
N ALA A 96 17.46 1.96 -7.78
CA ALA A 96 16.65 0.82 -8.20
C ALA A 96 16.32 0.85 -9.69
N LYS A 97 16.08 2.05 -10.25
CA LYS A 97 15.87 2.22 -11.69
C LYS A 97 17.16 2.07 -12.49
N LYS A 98 18.28 2.57 -11.97
CA LYS A 98 19.58 2.53 -12.67
C LYS A 98 20.26 1.16 -12.58
N PHE A 99 20.16 0.49 -11.42
CA PHE A 99 20.85 -0.77 -11.14
C PHE A 99 19.90 -1.85 -10.58
N PRO A 100 18.81 -2.20 -11.30
CA PRO A 100 17.75 -3.06 -10.78
C PRO A 100 18.24 -4.45 -10.32
N LYS A 101 19.21 -5.03 -11.01
CA LYS A 101 19.78 -6.35 -10.63
C LYS A 101 20.48 -6.29 -9.28
N LYS A 102 21.38 -5.31 -9.08
CA LYS A 102 22.12 -5.15 -7.81
C LYS A 102 21.18 -4.88 -6.63
N ILE A 103 20.17 -4.05 -6.85
CA ILE A 103 19.17 -3.78 -5.79
C ILE A 103 18.33 -5.02 -5.50
N LYS A 104 17.95 -5.81 -6.51
CA LYS A 104 17.28 -7.09 -6.31
C LYS A 104 18.12 -8.05 -5.47
N GLU A 105 19.40 -8.21 -5.84
CA GLU A 105 20.37 -9.05 -5.12
C GLU A 105 20.48 -8.61 -3.64
N GLY A 106 20.68 -7.31 -3.39
CA GLY A 106 20.74 -6.78 -2.02
C GLY A 106 19.45 -6.99 -1.21
N ILE A 107 18.27 -6.90 -1.83
CA ILE A 107 17.01 -7.23 -1.16
C ILE A 107 16.95 -8.72 -0.79
N LEU A 108 17.39 -9.60 -1.69
CA LEU A 108 17.40 -11.04 -1.44
C LEU A 108 18.42 -11.46 -0.38
N GLU A 109 19.56 -10.77 -0.28
CA GLU A 109 20.53 -10.96 0.80
C GLU A 109 19.94 -10.57 2.16
N LEU A 110 19.29 -9.40 2.26
CA LEU A 110 18.60 -9.00 3.48
C LEU A 110 17.53 -10.02 3.90
N LEU A 111 16.83 -10.63 2.95
CA LEU A 111 15.85 -11.69 3.24
C LEU A 111 16.50 -12.98 3.74
N LYS A 112 17.72 -13.31 3.26
CA LYS A 112 18.49 -14.46 3.79
C LYS A 112 18.92 -14.25 5.23
N ASP A 113 19.29 -13.01 5.56
CA ASP A 113 19.66 -12.67 6.94
C ASP A 113 18.44 -12.78 7.89
N GLU A 114 17.24 -12.44 7.39
CA GLU A 114 15.99 -12.50 8.17
C GLU A 114 15.43 -13.94 8.34
N LEU A 115 15.44 -14.74 7.27
CA LEU A 115 14.78 -16.07 7.23
C LEU A 115 15.75 -17.25 7.36
N GLY A 116 17.05 -17.00 7.26
CA GLY A 116 18.08 -18.04 7.27
C GLY A 116 18.35 -18.66 5.89
N PRO A 117 19.51 -19.33 5.74
CA PRO A 117 19.99 -19.84 4.45
C PRO A 117 19.16 -21.01 3.91
N GLU A 118 18.49 -21.77 4.77
CA GLU A 118 17.68 -22.94 4.40
C GLU A 118 16.29 -22.58 3.85
N TYR A 119 15.86 -21.32 4.02
CA TYR A 119 14.53 -20.90 3.56
C TYR A 119 14.53 -20.70 2.04
N ASN A 120 13.53 -21.22 1.35
CA ASN A 120 13.42 -21.13 -0.11
C ASN A 120 12.95 -19.76 -0.57
N ILE A 121 13.83 -18.74 -0.43
CA ILE A 121 13.58 -17.36 -0.83
C ILE A 121 13.30 -17.24 -2.33
N GLN A 122 13.97 -18.08 -3.14
CA GLN A 122 13.78 -18.07 -4.59
C GLN A 122 12.32 -18.36 -4.98
N LYS A 123 11.67 -19.29 -4.29
CA LYS A 123 10.28 -19.65 -4.55
C LYS A 123 9.30 -18.63 -3.97
N HIS A 124 9.57 -18.13 -2.74
CA HIS A 124 8.55 -17.43 -1.95
C HIS A 124 8.72 -15.90 -1.93
N PHE A 125 9.93 -15.38 -2.19
CA PHE A 125 10.22 -13.95 -2.08
C PHE A 125 11.00 -13.37 -3.25
N THR A 126 11.06 -14.08 -4.39
CA THR A 126 11.77 -13.59 -5.59
C THR A 126 10.77 -13.25 -6.70
N PRO A 127 10.31 -11.98 -6.80
CA PRO A 127 9.42 -11.56 -7.88
C PRO A 127 10.08 -11.62 -9.25
N SER A 128 9.27 -11.83 -10.30
CA SER A 128 9.72 -11.81 -11.69
C SER A 128 9.97 -10.40 -12.24
N TYR A 129 9.37 -9.38 -11.62
CA TYR A 129 9.51 -7.96 -12.00
C TYR A 129 10.67 -7.27 -11.27
N LYS A 130 11.04 -6.07 -11.75
CA LYS A 130 12.15 -5.28 -11.16
C LYS A 130 11.67 -4.56 -9.89
N PRO A 131 12.60 -4.25 -8.94
CA PRO A 131 12.26 -3.41 -7.79
C PRO A 131 11.61 -2.09 -8.22
N TRP A 132 10.54 -1.68 -7.54
CA TRP A 132 9.70 -0.50 -7.83
C TRP A 132 8.90 -0.51 -9.15
N ASP A 133 8.89 -1.58 -9.95
CA ASP A 133 7.92 -1.70 -11.03
C ASP A 133 6.50 -1.95 -10.49
N GLN A 134 6.44 -2.56 -9.29
CA GLN A 134 5.23 -2.67 -8.49
C GLN A 134 5.55 -2.21 -7.06
N ARG A 135 4.51 -2.08 -6.23
CA ARG A 135 4.67 -1.66 -4.84
C ARG A 135 5.55 -2.64 -4.06
N MET A 136 6.53 -2.10 -3.33
CA MET A 136 7.30 -2.86 -2.34
C MET A 136 6.54 -2.89 -1.01
N CYS A 137 6.42 -4.06 -0.41
CA CYS A 137 5.81 -4.22 0.90
C CYS A 137 6.84 -4.00 2.00
N LEU A 138 6.50 -3.15 2.96
CA LEU A 138 7.34 -2.90 4.13
C LEU A 138 6.81 -3.66 5.33
N VAL A 139 7.69 -4.37 6.02
CA VAL A 139 7.43 -5.14 7.23
C VAL A 139 8.05 -4.39 8.41
N PRO A 140 7.26 -3.92 9.38
CA PRO A 140 7.81 -3.25 10.55
C PRO A 140 8.49 -4.26 11.46
N ASP A 141 9.70 -3.92 11.90
CA ASP A 141 10.45 -4.69 12.91
C ASP A 141 10.55 -6.21 12.63
N SER A 142 10.53 -6.61 11.34
CA SER A 142 10.61 -8.00 10.89
C SER A 142 9.46 -8.90 11.39
N ASP A 143 8.28 -8.35 11.69
CA ASP A 143 7.19 -9.09 12.34
C ASP A 143 6.73 -10.31 11.53
N LEU A 144 6.59 -10.20 10.21
CA LEU A 144 6.26 -11.31 9.32
C LEU A 144 7.35 -12.41 9.37
N PHE A 145 8.62 -12.02 9.31
CA PHE A 145 9.73 -12.96 9.31
C PHE A 145 9.86 -13.66 10.66
N LYS A 146 9.62 -12.96 11.76
CA LYS A 146 9.52 -13.55 13.11
C LYS A 146 8.39 -14.57 13.18
N ALA A 147 7.22 -14.26 12.63
CA ALA A 147 6.10 -15.22 12.61
C ALA A 147 6.44 -16.48 11.80
N ILE A 148 7.18 -16.37 10.70
CA ILE A 148 7.65 -17.49 9.90
C ILE A 148 8.70 -18.30 10.68
N ASN A 149 9.72 -17.66 11.24
CA ASN A 149 10.81 -18.32 11.97
C ASN A 149 10.34 -19.04 13.24
N THR A 150 9.25 -18.57 13.85
CA THR A 150 8.62 -19.21 15.02
C THR A 150 7.58 -20.26 14.63
N ASN A 151 7.46 -20.63 13.35
CA ASN A 151 6.48 -21.57 12.83
C ASN A 151 5.00 -21.19 13.13
N LYS A 152 4.73 -19.93 13.43
CA LYS A 152 3.36 -19.40 13.58
C LYS A 152 2.73 -19.06 12.23
N ALA A 153 3.56 -18.77 11.24
CA ALA A 153 3.13 -18.56 9.86
C ALA A 153 4.00 -19.36 8.87
N SER A 154 3.45 -19.62 7.70
CA SER A 154 4.17 -20.20 6.56
C SER A 154 3.73 -19.56 5.26
N VAL A 155 4.58 -19.65 4.22
CA VAL A 155 4.27 -19.11 2.89
C VAL A 155 4.16 -20.25 1.89
N VAL A 156 3.05 -20.29 1.17
CA VAL A 156 2.82 -21.22 0.06
C VAL A 156 2.69 -20.40 -1.21
N THR A 157 3.51 -20.73 -2.22
CA THR A 157 3.47 -20.08 -3.53
C THR A 157 2.95 -21.05 -4.57
N ASP A 158 1.65 -20.94 -4.84
CA ASP A 158 0.94 -21.75 -5.84
C ASP A 158 -0.40 -21.08 -6.21
N LYS A 159 -1.06 -21.61 -7.24
CA LYS A 159 -2.37 -21.15 -7.70
C LYS A 159 -3.48 -21.97 -7.06
N VAL A 160 -4.53 -21.31 -6.63
CA VAL A 160 -5.77 -21.94 -6.20
C VAL A 160 -6.37 -22.69 -7.41
N LYS A 161 -6.71 -23.96 -7.23
CA LYS A 161 -7.48 -24.76 -8.19
C LYS A 161 -8.97 -24.64 -7.84
N GLN A 162 -9.33 -24.92 -6.60
CA GLN A 162 -10.71 -24.80 -6.11
C GLN A 162 -10.76 -24.69 -4.58
N PHE A 163 -11.86 -24.18 -4.06
CA PHE A 163 -12.20 -24.26 -2.65
C PHE A 163 -12.88 -25.60 -2.39
N GLU A 164 -12.54 -26.22 -1.26
CA GLU A 164 -13.15 -27.47 -0.78
C GLU A 164 -13.86 -27.21 0.56
N SER A 165 -14.61 -28.20 1.06
CA SER A 165 -15.37 -28.06 2.31
C SER A 165 -14.51 -27.65 3.50
N ASP A 166 -13.27 -28.13 3.57
CA ASP A 166 -12.35 -27.97 4.70
C ASP A 166 -11.07 -27.18 4.35
N GLY A 167 -10.98 -26.55 3.16
CA GLY A 167 -9.79 -25.78 2.77
C GLY A 167 -9.69 -25.43 1.30
N ILE A 168 -8.46 -25.45 0.79
CA ILE A 168 -8.12 -25.08 -0.59
C ILE A 168 -7.29 -26.18 -1.24
N LEU A 169 -7.69 -26.61 -2.43
CA LEU A 169 -6.89 -27.44 -3.30
C LEU A 169 -6.07 -26.56 -4.25
N LEU A 170 -4.77 -26.76 -4.29
CA LEU A 170 -3.84 -26.05 -5.15
C LEU A 170 -3.70 -26.70 -6.53
N LYS A 171 -3.13 -25.98 -7.50
CA LYS A 171 -2.85 -26.55 -8.82
C LYS A 171 -1.77 -27.65 -8.79
N SER A 172 -0.86 -27.61 -7.85
CA SER A 172 0.12 -28.68 -7.60
C SER A 172 -0.51 -30.01 -7.15
N GLY A 173 -1.78 -29.99 -6.72
CA GLY A 173 -2.45 -31.11 -6.07
C GLY A 173 -2.35 -31.12 -4.55
N GLU A 174 -1.57 -30.21 -3.97
CA GLU A 174 -1.49 -30.03 -2.52
C GLU A 174 -2.79 -29.46 -1.98
N LYS A 175 -3.24 -29.95 -0.81
CA LYS A 175 -4.43 -29.45 -0.12
C LYS A 175 -4.01 -28.77 1.19
N ILE A 176 -4.51 -27.56 1.40
CA ILE A 176 -4.32 -26.79 2.63
C ILE A 176 -5.64 -26.72 3.37
N THR A 177 -5.69 -27.26 4.59
CA THR A 177 -6.90 -27.19 5.43
C THR A 177 -6.92 -25.92 6.26
N ALA A 178 -8.10 -25.34 6.47
CA ALA A 178 -8.30 -24.15 7.26
C ALA A 178 -9.68 -24.09 7.91
N ASP A 179 -9.77 -23.41 9.05
CA ASP A 179 -11.03 -23.03 9.70
C ASP A 179 -11.55 -21.70 9.13
N ILE A 180 -10.61 -20.83 8.72
CA ILE A 180 -10.91 -19.48 8.20
C ILE A 180 -10.07 -19.23 6.94
N ILE A 181 -10.70 -18.69 5.91
CA ILE A 181 -10.01 -18.22 4.70
C ILE A 181 -10.22 -16.70 4.58
N ILE A 182 -9.13 -15.95 4.42
CA ILE A 182 -9.14 -14.51 4.26
C ILE A 182 -8.67 -14.17 2.85
N THR A 183 -9.53 -13.53 2.05
CA THR A 183 -9.23 -13.17 0.66
C THR A 183 -8.61 -11.78 0.57
N ALA A 184 -7.31 -11.66 0.90
CA ALA A 184 -6.54 -10.42 0.80
C ALA A 184 -6.09 -10.14 -0.65
N THR A 185 -7.00 -10.30 -1.62
CA THR A 185 -6.72 -10.28 -3.07
C THR A 185 -6.86 -8.89 -3.70
N GLY A 186 -7.12 -7.88 -2.92
CA GLY A 186 -7.31 -6.49 -3.31
C GLY A 186 -8.52 -5.89 -2.60
N ILE A 187 -8.69 -4.60 -2.74
CA ILE A 187 -9.83 -3.85 -2.22
C ILE A 187 -10.52 -3.13 -3.38
N GLU A 188 -11.82 -3.00 -3.31
CA GLU A 188 -12.57 -2.16 -4.22
C GLU A 188 -12.32 -0.69 -3.84
N LEU A 189 -11.77 0.06 -4.79
CA LEU A 189 -11.46 1.47 -4.58
C LEU A 189 -12.66 2.32 -4.98
N ASN A 190 -13.31 2.89 -3.98
CA ASN A 190 -14.35 3.90 -4.18
C ASN A 190 -13.79 5.28 -3.78
N SER A 191 -13.46 6.10 -4.76
CA SER A 191 -12.78 7.39 -4.54
C SER A 191 -13.64 8.42 -3.82
N LEU A 192 -14.95 8.36 -3.94
CA LEU A 192 -15.89 9.26 -3.27
C LEU A 192 -16.66 8.58 -2.11
N ASN A 193 -16.40 7.29 -1.88
CA ASN A 193 -17.01 6.51 -0.77
C ASN A 193 -18.53 6.70 -0.68
N ASP A 194 -19.22 6.55 -1.82
CA ASP A 194 -20.67 6.72 -1.97
C ASP A 194 -21.21 8.14 -1.67
N ILE A 195 -20.32 9.14 -1.65
CA ILE A 195 -20.72 10.53 -1.55
C ILE A 195 -21.28 10.99 -2.89
N ASP A 196 -22.56 11.35 -2.90
CA ASP A 196 -23.19 11.99 -4.04
C ASP A 196 -22.79 13.48 -4.08
N VAL A 197 -22.04 13.84 -5.12
CA VAL A 197 -21.71 15.25 -5.38
C VAL A 197 -22.71 15.81 -6.36
N THR A 198 -23.39 16.88 -5.98
CA THR A 198 -24.34 17.61 -6.84
C THR A 198 -23.92 19.06 -6.98
N LEU A 199 -24.04 19.60 -8.18
CA LEU A 199 -23.84 21.01 -8.49
C LEU A 199 -25.11 21.53 -9.17
N ASP A 200 -25.75 22.53 -8.57
CA ASP A 200 -27.01 23.12 -9.05
C ASP A 200 -28.10 22.05 -9.34
N ASN A 201 -28.25 21.08 -8.42
CA ASN A 201 -29.14 19.93 -8.50
C ASN A 201 -28.79 18.89 -9.61
N ILE A 202 -27.67 19.03 -10.27
CA ILE A 202 -27.18 18.06 -11.25
C ILE A 202 -26.15 17.15 -10.58
N LYS A 203 -26.37 15.83 -10.63
CA LYS A 203 -25.41 14.86 -10.11
C LYS A 203 -24.13 14.88 -10.93
N ILE A 204 -22.99 15.00 -10.25
CA ILE A 204 -21.66 14.99 -10.87
C ILE A 204 -21.15 13.56 -10.94
N ASN A 205 -20.84 13.10 -12.14
CA ASN A 205 -20.10 11.86 -12.35
C ASN A 205 -18.60 12.15 -12.35
N ALA A 206 -17.93 11.77 -11.25
CA ALA A 206 -16.49 12.01 -11.10
C ALA A 206 -15.63 11.29 -12.14
N HIS A 207 -16.11 10.15 -12.68
CA HIS A 207 -15.38 9.37 -13.69
C HIS A 207 -15.33 10.04 -15.07
N GLU A 208 -16.22 10.98 -15.31
CA GLU A 208 -16.30 11.74 -16.57
C GLU A 208 -15.54 13.09 -16.49
N ARG A 209 -14.91 13.37 -15.35
CA ARG A 209 -14.23 14.64 -15.11
C ARG A 209 -12.72 14.47 -15.10
N LEU A 210 -12.01 15.42 -15.66
CA LEU A 210 -10.57 15.52 -15.52
C LEU A 210 -10.19 15.95 -14.10
N THR A 211 -9.08 15.46 -13.61
CA THR A 211 -8.55 15.86 -12.31
C THR A 211 -7.41 16.85 -12.46
N TYR A 212 -7.59 18.06 -11.93
CA TYR A 212 -6.51 19.04 -11.84
C TYR A 212 -5.58 18.69 -10.68
N LYS A 213 -4.30 18.50 -10.98
CA LYS A 213 -3.25 18.09 -10.02
C LYS A 213 -3.61 16.84 -9.21
N GLY A 214 -4.55 16.01 -9.70
CA GLY A 214 -5.05 14.84 -9.01
C GLY A 214 -5.78 15.13 -7.68
N MET A 215 -6.35 16.32 -7.53
CA MET A 215 -7.07 16.72 -6.31
C MET A 215 -8.35 17.52 -6.53
N MET A 216 -8.53 18.20 -7.67
CA MET A 216 -9.75 18.94 -7.96
C MET A 216 -10.40 18.39 -9.23
N LEU A 217 -11.74 18.38 -9.30
CA LEU A 217 -12.47 17.93 -10.48
C LEU A 217 -12.79 19.12 -11.41
N SER A 218 -12.59 18.94 -12.71
CA SER A 218 -12.92 19.96 -13.69
C SER A 218 -14.40 20.34 -13.66
N GLY A 219 -14.69 21.64 -13.66
CA GLY A 219 -16.03 22.18 -13.60
C GLY A 219 -16.76 21.98 -12.25
N VAL A 220 -16.07 21.55 -11.20
CA VAL A 220 -16.66 21.44 -9.86
C VAL A 220 -16.03 22.49 -8.95
N PRO A 221 -16.78 23.56 -8.59
CA PRO A 221 -16.24 24.63 -7.79
C PRO A 221 -16.01 24.25 -6.33
N ASN A 222 -14.96 24.81 -5.73
CA ASN A 222 -14.65 24.69 -4.30
C ASN A 222 -14.52 23.25 -3.80
N PHE A 223 -14.23 22.30 -4.69
CA PHE A 223 -14.09 20.89 -4.37
C PHE A 223 -12.61 20.47 -4.47
N ALA A 224 -12.12 19.83 -3.42
CA ALA A 224 -10.80 19.22 -3.42
C ALA A 224 -10.84 17.87 -2.70
N LEU A 225 -10.18 16.89 -3.30
CA LEU A 225 -10.06 15.52 -2.76
C LEU A 225 -8.59 15.23 -2.46
N SER A 226 -8.31 14.74 -1.27
CA SER A 226 -6.97 14.28 -0.92
C SER A 226 -6.81 12.81 -1.27
N PHE A 227 -5.94 12.53 -2.24
CA PHE A 227 -5.64 11.19 -2.70
C PHE A 227 -4.12 10.94 -2.66
N GLY A 228 -3.70 9.72 -2.34
CA GLY A 228 -2.27 9.38 -2.22
C GLY A 228 -1.61 8.95 -3.51
N TYR A 229 -0.36 8.51 -3.40
CA TYR A 229 0.37 7.88 -4.49
C TYR A 229 0.08 6.37 -4.55
N VAL A 230 0.13 5.79 -5.74
CA VAL A 230 -0.05 4.35 -5.95
C VAL A 230 1.13 3.55 -5.34
N ASN A 231 2.36 4.02 -5.54
CA ASN A 231 3.59 3.30 -5.18
C ASN A 231 4.44 4.01 -4.12
N ALA A 232 3.87 4.98 -3.39
CA ALA A 232 4.56 5.72 -2.34
C ALA A 232 3.62 6.00 -1.16
N SER A 233 4.15 6.62 -0.10
CA SER A 233 3.34 7.01 1.06
C SER A 233 2.26 8.02 0.67
N TRP A 234 1.05 7.78 1.11
CA TRP A 234 -0.09 8.67 0.92
C TRP A 234 0.08 10.00 1.63
N THR A 235 0.74 10.00 2.78
CA THR A 235 0.93 11.19 3.62
C THR A 235 1.67 12.32 2.89
N LEU A 236 2.67 11.98 2.07
CA LEU A 236 3.41 12.99 1.31
C LEU A 236 2.52 13.78 0.35
N ARG A 237 1.66 13.09 -0.39
CA ARG A 237 0.74 13.73 -1.33
C ARG A 237 -0.39 14.44 -0.62
N ALA A 238 -0.93 13.84 0.44
CA ALA A 238 -1.97 14.48 1.26
C ALA A 238 -1.47 15.81 1.83
N ASP A 239 -0.25 15.86 2.35
CA ASP A 239 0.39 17.06 2.86
C ASP A 239 0.52 18.16 1.79
N LEU A 240 0.99 17.81 0.58
CA LEU A 240 1.07 18.73 -0.55
C LEU A 240 -0.31 19.24 -1.00
N THR A 241 -1.30 18.36 -1.03
CA THR A 241 -2.69 18.72 -1.36
C THR A 241 -3.25 19.71 -0.33
N CYS A 242 -3.09 19.43 0.96
CA CYS A 242 -3.55 20.29 2.03
C CYS A 242 -2.87 21.67 1.97
N GLU A 243 -1.55 21.71 1.77
CA GLU A 243 -0.81 22.95 1.62
C GLU A 243 -1.30 23.78 0.41
N TYR A 244 -1.53 23.11 -0.73
CA TYR A 244 -2.03 23.78 -1.93
C TYR A 244 -3.43 24.37 -1.69
N VAL A 245 -4.35 23.58 -1.11
CA VAL A 245 -5.72 24.02 -0.83
C VAL A 245 -5.73 25.19 0.14
N CYS A 246 -4.93 25.16 1.21
CA CYS A 246 -4.81 26.29 2.13
C CYS A 246 -4.29 27.55 1.44
N ARG A 247 -3.29 27.42 0.57
CA ARG A 247 -2.79 28.56 -0.22
C ARG A 247 -3.83 29.09 -1.20
N LEU A 248 -4.63 28.21 -1.81
CA LEU A 248 -5.71 28.60 -2.70
C LEU A 248 -6.80 29.38 -1.97
N ILE A 249 -7.25 28.91 -0.80
CA ILE A 249 -8.25 29.59 0.03
C ILE A 249 -7.74 30.98 0.43
N ASN A 250 -6.50 31.09 0.92
CA ASN A 250 -5.91 32.38 1.28
C ASN A 250 -5.81 33.33 0.09
N LEU A 251 -5.57 32.82 -1.12
CA LEU A 251 -5.56 33.64 -2.35
C LEU A 251 -6.98 34.10 -2.72
N MET A 252 -7.98 33.23 -2.56
CA MET A 252 -9.38 33.57 -2.79
C MET A 252 -9.82 34.69 -1.85
N ASP A 253 -9.53 34.56 -0.56
CA ASP A 253 -9.81 35.60 0.44
C ASP A 253 -9.14 36.93 0.09
N LYS A 254 -7.84 36.91 -0.25
CA LYS A 254 -7.10 38.10 -0.66
C LYS A 254 -7.67 38.80 -1.91
N LYS A 255 -8.26 38.02 -2.83
CA LYS A 255 -8.87 38.52 -4.06
C LYS A 255 -10.36 38.84 -3.91
N GLY A 256 -10.97 38.54 -2.77
CA GLY A 256 -12.41 38.72 -2.55
C GLY A 256 -13.27 37.84 -3.43
N VAL A 257 -12.78 36.63 -3.82
CA VAL A 257 -13.51 35.68 -4.67
C VAL A 257 -13.97 34.48 -3.85
N ASN A 258 -15.22 34.05 -4.04
CA ASN A 258 -15.84 32.99 -3.29
C ASN A 258 -15.92 31.67 -4.05
N CYS A 259 -15.54 31.66 -5.33
CA CYS A 259 -15.63 30.49 -6.18
C CYS A 259 -14.34 30.28 -6.97
N CYS A 260 -13.86 29.04 -6.98
CA CYS A 260 -12.72 28.61 -7.78
C CYS A 260 -12.97 27.20 -8.30
N ALA A 261 -12.90 27.01 -9.61
CA ALA A 261 -13.01 25.71 -10.25
C ALA A 261 -11.92 25.54 -11.31
N PRO A 262 -11.31 24.36 -11.47
CA PRO A 262 -10.52 24.07 -12.66
C PRO A 262 -11.45 24.02 -13.88
N ILE A 263 -11.06 24.68 -14.95
CA ILE A 263 -11.80 24.66 -16.22
C ILE A 263 -11.12 23.68 -17.16
N ASP A 264 -11.91 22.82 -17.77
CA ASP A 264 -11.46 21.92 -18.82
C ASP A 264 -11.47 22.68 -20.15
N CYS A 265 -10.29 22.97 -20.68
CA CYS A 265 -10.14 23.65 -21.97
C CYS A 265 -10.05 22.61 -23.09
N LEU A 266 -11.15 21.97 -23.44
CA LEU A 266 -11.24 21.01 -24.55
C LEU A 266 -10.74 21.56 -25.91
N LEU A 267 -10.70 22.89 -26.08
CA LEU A 267 -10.20 23.54 -27.28
C LEU A 267 -8.66 23.42 -27.49
N TYR A 268 -7.90 23.03 -26.45
CA TYR A 268 -6.45 22.87 -26.50
C TYR A 268 -5.98 21.44 -26.41
N THR A 269 -6.86 20.44 -26.41
CA THR A 269 -6.51 19.03 -26.26
C THR A 269 -5.87 18.39 -27.50
N SER A 270 -5.85 19.07 -28.66
CA SER A 270 -5.09 18.61 -29.82
C SER A 270 -3.57 18.72 -29.62
N ASP A 271 -3.10 19.57 -28.70
CA ASP A 271 -1.68 19.78 -28.38
C ASP A 271 -1.25 19.14 -27.03
N ALA A 272 -2.16 18.47 -26.34
CA ALA A 272 -1.89 17.86 -25.02
C ALA A 272 -0.90 16.66 -25.07
N ALA A 273 -0.27 16.40 -26.21
CA ALA A 273 0.83 15.43 -26.31
C ALA A 273 2.12 15.95 -25.64
N ASP A 274 2.30 17.26 -25.48
CA ASP A 274 3.51 17.86 -24.89
C ASP A 274 3.43 18.11 -23.37
N ASP A 275 2.24 18.07 -22.77
CA ASP A 275 2.05 18.29 -21.32
C ASP A 275 2.23 17.01 -20.47
N ARG A 276 2.95 16.01 -20.97
CA ARG A 276 3.34 14.82 -20.18
C ARG A 276 4.45 15.07 -19.16
N ILE A 277 4.81 16.34 -18.96
CA ILE A 277 5.78 16.75 -17.92
C ILE A 277 5.04 17.59 -16.87
N CYS A 278 4.17 16.95 -16.10
CA CYS A 278 3.71 17.45 -14.81
C CYS A 278 3.64 16.32 -13.80
#